data_cd4699be5c55dac1b6cd88085ea18654
#
_entry.id   cd4699be5c55dac1b6cd88085ea18654
#
_cell.length_a   1.000
_cell.length_b   1.000
_cell.length_c   1.000
_cell.angle_alpha   90.00
_cell.angle_beta   90.00
_cell.angle_gamma   90.00
#
_symmetry.space_group_name_H-M   'P 1'
#
loop_
_entity.id
_entity.type
_entity.pdbx_description
1 polymer ?
#
loop_
_entity_poly.entity_id
_entity_poly.type
_entity_poly.pdbx_seq_one_letter_code
_entity_poly.pdbx_strand_id
1 'polypeptide(L)'
;NRCRRQRQMCIRDSKYIFPGLVDMRVFVGEPGYEYKENFRTLSNAALSGGVTSVVTMPNTDPVIDNVSIVDFLKRRGRDKSKINIFPCASLTKNTEGTNMTEFGLLQNKGIIAFTDGVKTIQNPRLMSRIMNSAKDLGSLIMQHAEDYELAKNGMINSGIIASKLGL
;
A
#
# COMPACT_ATOMS: atom_id res chain seq x y z
N ASN A 1 36.94 17.25 9.72
CA ASN A 1 36.86 17.25 8.23
C ASN A 1 35.59 16.56 7.67
N ARG A 2 34.93 15.64 8.38
CA ARG A 2 33.65 15.04 7.96
C ARG A 2 32.47 16.04 7.97
N CYS A 3 32.43 16.94 8.96
CA CYS A 3 31.38 17.94 9.06
C CYS A 3 31.38 18.98 7.91
N ARG A 4 32.56 19.30 7.36
CA ARG A 4 32.67 20.23 6.22
C ARG A 4 32.12 19.64 4.92
N ARG A 5 32.36 18.34 4.66
CA ARG A 5 31.81 17.67 3.46
C ARG A 5 30.28 17.57 3.47
N GLN A 6 29.68 17.28 4.63
CA GLN A 6 28.22 17.24 4.75
C GLN A 6 27.58 18.63 4.54
N ARG A 7 28.21 19.70 5.05
CA ARG A 7 27.68 21.07 4.83
C ARG A 7 27.79 21.52 3.37
N GLN A 8 28.82 21.11 2.63
CA GLN A 8 28.95 21.46 1.22
C GLN A 8 27.96 20.71 0.31
N MET A 9 27.47 19.53 0.70
CA MET A 9 26.40 18.81 -0.04
C MET A 9 25.03 19.44 0.13
N CYS A 10 24.78 20.17 1.21
CA CYS A 10 23.47 20.76 1.51
C CYS A 10 23.25 22.16 0.94
N ILE A 11 24.27 22.82 0.38
CA ILE A 11 24.17 24.21 -0.07
C ILE A 11 24.90 24.33 -1.42
N ARG A 12 24.18 24.03 -2.48
CA ARG A 12 24.63 24.36 -3.84
C ARG A 12 23.49 25.06 -4.57
N ASP A 13 23.71 26.32 -4.89
CA ASP A 13 22.85 27.13 -5.75
C ASP A 13 21.41 27.28 -5.26
N SER A 14 21.18 27.54 -3.97
CA SER A 14 19.86 27.75 -3.36
C SER A 14 18.91 26.55 -3.47
N LYS A 15 19.45 25.34 -3.68
CA LYS A 15 18.67 24.09 -3.73
C LYS A 15 18.84 23.30 -2.45
N TYR A 16 17.75 22.64 -2.04
CA TYR A 16 17.74 21.75 -0.89
C TYR A 16 17.89 20.30 -1.36
N ILE A 17 18.70 19.52 -0.65
CA ILE A 17 18.83 18.08 -0.86
C ILE A 17 18.26 17.39 0.39
N PHE A 18 17.31 16.51 0.18
CA PHE A 18 16.68 15.70 1.23
C PHE A 18 16.51 14.25 0.73
N PRO A 19 16.27 13.28 1.63
CA PRO A 19 15.95 11.91 1.23
C PRO A 19 14.73 11.88 0.32
N GLY A 20 14.70 10.93 -0.63
CA GLY A 20 13.54 10.76 -1.50
C GLY A 20 12.27 10.46 -0.72
N LEU A 21 11.15 10.92 -1.24
CA LEU A 21 9.84 10.72 -0.63
C LEU A 21 9.42 9.25 -0.67
N VAL A 22 8.59 8.86 0.29
CA VAL A 22 7.99 7.52 0.37
C VAL A 22 6.48 7.66 0.23
N ASP A 23 5.88 6.96 -0.73
CA ASP A 23 4.43 6.87 -0.86
C ASP A 23 3.97 5.50 -0.34
N MET A 24 3.17 5.54 0.73
CA MET A 24 2.72 4.35 1.46
C MET A 24 1.45 3.71 0.88
N ARG A 25 0.83 4.28 -0.16
CA ARG A 25 -0.44 3.76 -0.69
C ARG A 25 -0.56 3.99 -2.19
N VAL A 26 0.07 3.12 -2.97
CA VAL A 26 0.07 3.22 -4.42
C VAL A 26 -0.68 2.04 -5.03
N PHE A 27 -1.62 2.32 -5.92
CA PHE A 27 -2.27 1.32 -6.75
C PHE A 27 -1.52 1.20 -8.06
N VAL A 28 -0.99 0.02 -8.33
CA VAL A 28 -0.37 -0.34 -9.61
C VAL A 28 -1.20 -1.42 -10.27
N GLY A 29 -1.36 -1.35 -11.58
CA GLY A 29 -2.15 -2.32 -12.32
C GLY A 29 -1.46 -3.66 -12.57
N GLU A 30 -0.23 -3.82 -12.18
CA GLU A 30 0.57 -5.04 -12.40
C GLU A 30 0.59 -5.91 -11.13
N PRO A 31 0.18 -7.19 -11.19
CA PRO A 31 -0.31 -7.94 -12.35
C PRO A 31 -1.79 -7.68 -12.69
N GLY A 32 -2.17 -7.97 -13.95
CA GLY A 32 -3.54 -8.11 -14.41
C GLY A 32 -4.16 -6.87 -15.07
N TYR A 33 -3.71 -5.67 -14.71
CA TYR A 33 -4.22 -4.40 -15.26
C TYR A 33 -3.08 -3.52 -15.79
N GLU A 34 -2.05 -4.12 -16.40
CA GLU A 34 -0.86 -3.43 -16.89
C GLU A 34 -1.15 -2.34 -17.90
N TYR A 35 -2.32 -2.41 -18.56
CA TYR A 35 -2.82 -1.39 -19.48
C TYR A 35 -3.17 -0.07 -18.79
N LYS A 36 -3.49 -0.10 -17.48
CA LYS A 36 -3.72 1.11 -16.66
C LYS A 36 -2.39 1.69 -16.22
N GLU A 37 -1.56 0.88 -15.57
CA GLU A 37 -0.24 1.23 -15.11
C GLU A 37 0.61 -0.02 -14.85
N ASN A 38 1.92 0.10 -15.08
CA ASN A 38 2.89 -0.95 -14.79
C ASN A 38 4.09 -0.37 -14.00
N PHE A 39 4.98 -1.22 -13.49
CA PHE A 39 6.09 -0.78 -12.66
C PHE A 39 7.04 0.21 -13.35
N ARG A 40 7.19 0.14 -14.67
CA ARG A 40 8.03 1.07 -15.41
C ARG A 40 7.41 2.47 -15.48
N THR A 41 6.12 2.56 -15.79
CA THR A 41 5.40 3.85 -15.86
C THR A 41 5.27 4.47 -14.49
N LEU A 42 4.88 3.68 -13.49
CA LEU A 42 4.85 4.08 -12.09
C LEU A 42 6.19 4.66 -11.63
N SER A 43 7.31 3.94 -11.89
CA SER A 43 8.62 4.41 -11.43
C SER A 43 9.06 5.72 -12.09
N ASN A 44 8.71 5.94 -13.36
CA ASN A 44 9.00 7.21 -14.04
C ASN A 44 8.17 8.36 -13.45
N ALA A 45 6.88 8.13 -13.20
CA ALA A 45 6.00 9.13 -12.59
C ALA A 45 6.46 9.46 -11.15
N ALA A 46 6.76 8.45 -10.35
CA ALA A 46 7.25 8.60 -8.98
C ALA A 46 8.56 9.42 -8.92
N LEU A 47 9.53 9.09 -9.75
CA LEU A 47 10.81 9.81 -9.81
C LEU A 47 10.64 11.28 -10.22
N SER A 48 9.73 11.58 -11.14
CA SER A 48 9.46 12.96 -11.53
C SER A 48 8.87 13.79 -10.38
N GLY A 49 8.17 13.14 -9.42
CA GLY A 49 7.66 13.74 -8.20
C GLY A 49 8.63 13.68 -7.00
N GLY A 50 9.84 13.12 -7.17
CA GLY A 50 10.80 12.97 -6.08
C GLY A 50 10.51 11.78 -5.14
N VAL A 51 9.59 10.88 -5.51
CA VAL A 51 9.29 9.65 -4.77
C VAL A 51 10.28 8.56 -5.19
N THR A 52 10.98 7.98 -4.22
CA THR A 52 12.01 6.95 -4.43
C THR A 52 11.63 5.59 -3.90
N SER A 53 10.56 5.51 -3.12
CA SER A 53 10.06 4.27 -2.55
C SER A 53 8.53 4.29 -2.52
N VAL A 54 7.92 3.19 -2.92
CA VAL A 54 6.45 3.06 -2.92
C VAL A 54 6.02 1.76 -2.27
N VAL A 55 4.88 1.81 -1.58
CA VAL A 55 4.20 0.63 -1.03
C VAL A 55 2.98 0.35 -1.89
N THR A 56 2.99 -0.79 -2.59
CA THR A 56 1.92 -1.12 -3.54
C THR A 56 0.81 -1.92 -2.89
N MET A 57 -0.43 -1.54 -3.22
CA MET A 57 -1.64 -2.18 -2.68
C MET A 57 -1.90 -3.55 -3.33
N PRO A 58 -2.56 -4.48 -2.62
CA PRO A 58 -2.77 -5.85 -3.10
C PRO A 58 -3.91 -6.02 -4.10
N ASN A 59 -4.60 -4.95 -4.46
CA ASN A 59 -5.78 -4.95 -5.35
C ASN A 59 -5.38 -5.13 -6.82
N THR A 60 -4.83 -6.28 -7.13
CA THR A 60 -4.36 -6.70 -8.46
C THR A 60 -5.13 -7.95 -8.92
N ASP A 61 -4.91 -8.42 -10.12
CA ASP A 61 -5.48 -9.66 -10.63
C ASP A 61 -4.36 -10.56 -11.18
N PRO A 62 -4.02 -11.63 -10.46
CA PRO A 62 -4.57 -12.08 -9.16
C PRO A 62 -4.19 -11.15 -7.98
N VAL A 63 -4.99 -11.21 -6.92
CA VAL A 63 -4.75 -10.49 -5.66
C VAL A 63 -3.44 -10.98 -5.02
N ILE A 64 -2.71 -10.09 -4.35
CA ILE A 64 -1.46 -10.44 -3.67
C ILE A 64 -1.77 -11.12 -2.32
N ASP A 65 -2.16 -12.38 -2.36
CA ASP A 65 -2.57 -13.16 -1.20
C ASP A 65 -1.75 -14.45 -0.99
N ASN A 66 -0.78 -14.70 -1.86
CA ASN A 66 0.07 -15.88 -1.79
C ASN A 66 1.54 -15.59 -2.16
N VAL A 67 2.42 -16.49 -1.77
CA VAL A 67 3.88 -16.36 -1.92
C VAL A 67 4.33 -16.27 -3.38
N SER A 68 3.67 -16.99 -4.28
CA SER A 68 4.08 -17.03 -5.70
C SER A 68 3.91 -15.66 -6.37
N ILE A 69 2.82 -14.96 -6.05
CA ILE A 69 2.56 -13.61 -6.56
C ILE A 69 3.56 -12.62 -5.97
N VAL A 70 3.87 -12.73 -4.68
CA VAL A 70 4.89 -11.88 -4.04
C VAL A 70 6.26 -12.05 -4.71
N ASP A 71 6.69 -13.29 -4.94
CA ASP A 71 7.97 -13.58 -5.62
C ASP A 71 7.98 -13.04 -7.06
N PHE A 72 6.85 -13.13 -7.77
CA PHE A 72 6.69 -12.54 -9.11
C PHE A 72 6.86 -11.02 -9.05
N LEU A 73 6.14 -10.33 -8.16
CA LEU A 73 6.18 -8.87 -8.03
C LEU A 73 7.56 -8.36 -7.66
N LYS A 74 8.25 -9.03 -6.76
CA LYS A 74 9.61 -8.65 -6.37
C LYS A 74 10.59 -8.74 -7.53
N ARG A 75 10.49 -9.79 -8.35
CA ARG A 75 11.31 -9.91 -9.56
C ARG A 75 10.96 -8.81 -10.56
N ARG A 76 9.67 -8.60 -10.85
CA ARG A 76 9.21 -7.55 -11.78
C ARG A 76 9.59 -6.16 -11.31
N GLY A 77 9.40 -5.84 -10.03
CA GLY A 77 9.81 -4.57 -9.44
C GLY A 77 11.30 -4.32 -9.61
N ARG A 78 12.15 -5.31 -9.31
CA ARG A 78 13.59 -5.21 -9.49
C ARG A 78 14.00 -4.99 -10.97
N ASP A 79 13.34 -5.70 -11.89
CA ASP A 79 13.75 -5.72 -13.30
C ASP A 79 13.20 -4.52 -14.10
N LYS A 80 12.07 -3.95 -13.69
CA LYS A 80 11.33 -2.92 -14.44
C LYS A 80 11.23 -1.56 -13.76
N SER A 81 11.49 -1.47 -12.46
CA SER A 81 11.38 -0.24 -11.70
C SER A 81 12.74 0.42 -11.46
N LYS A 82 12.75 1.74 -11.42
CA LYS A 82 13.91 2.57 -11.03
C LYS A 82 13.85 3.02 -9.57
N ILE A 83 12.74 2.70 -8.88
CA ILE A 83 12.50 3.01 -7.48
C ILE A 83 12.32 1.72 -6.68
N ASN A 84 12.36 1.84 -5.36
CA ASN A 84 12.10 0.71 -4.48
C ASN A 84 10.60 0.39 -4.46
N ILE A 85 10.25 -0.85 -4.75
CA ILE A 85 8.86 -1.37 -4.70
C ILE A 85 8.73 -2.29 -3.49
N PHE A 86 7.81 -1.97 -2.60
CA PHE A 86 7.46 -2.76 -1.42
C PHE A 86 6.00 -3.23 -1.54
N PRO A 87 5.75 -4.48 -1.92
CA PRO A 87 4.38 -4.96 -2.03
C PRO A 87 3.74 -5.15 -0.66
N CYS A 88 2.46 -4.75 -0.52
CA CYS A 88 1.58 -5.23 0.53
C CYS A 88 0.90 -6.52 0.10
N ALA A 89 0.57 -7.37 1.06
CA ALA A 89 -0.31 -8.50 0.84
C ALA A 89 -1.71 -8.22 1.39
N SER A 90 -2.71 -8.96 0.90
CA SER A 90 -4.06 -8.84 1.42
C SER A 90 -4.19 -9.45 2.83
N LEU A 91 -5.09 -8.89 3.61
CA LEU A 91 -5.49 -9.43 4.94
C LEU A 91 -6.29 -10.71 4.76
N THR A 92 -7.13 -10.76 3.72
CA THR A 92 -8.00 -11.89 3.44
C THR A 92 -7.78 -12.42 2.02
N LYS A 93 -8.03 -13.70 1.82
CA LYS A 93 -7.92 -14.34 0.50
C LYS A 93 -8.87 -13.66 -0.47
N ASN A 94 -8.37 -13.34 -1.66
CA ASN A 94 -9.10 -12.60 -2.70
C ASN A 94 -9.68 -11.25 -2.24
N THR A 95 -9.27 -10.71 -1.08
CA THR A 95 -9.89 -9.53 -0.45
C THR A 95 -11.41 -9.69 -0.21
N GLU A 96 -11.86 -10.89 0.15
CA GLU A 96 -13.28 -11.21 0.35
C GLU A 96 -13.78 -10.97 1.77
N GLY A 97 -12.88 -10.69 2.73
CA GLY A 97 -13.25 -10.47 4.12
C GLY A 97 -13.70 -11.74 4.88
N THR A 98 -13.41 -12.93 4.35
CA THR A 98 -13.90 -14.22 4.91
C THR A 98 -12.79 -15.05 5.53
N ASN A 99 -11.71 -15.29 4.81
CA ASN A 99 -10.60 -16.14 5.23
C ASN A 99 -9.29 -15.36 5.28
N MET A 100 -8.59 -15.41 6.41
CA MET A 100 -7.29 -14.76 6.60
C MET A 100 -6.22 -15.41 5.69
N THR A 101 -5.30 -14.60 5.18
CA THR A 101 -4.11 -15.06 4.46
C THR A 101 -3.03 -15.60 5.41
N GLU A 102 -2.00 -16.22 4.87
CA GLU A 102 -0.93 -16.84 5.63
C GLU A 102 0.18 -15.82 5.96
N PHE A 103 -0.07 -14.97 6.95
CA PHE A 103 0.78 -13.83 7.32
C PHE A 103 2.25 -14.21 7.51
N GLY A 104 2.53 -15.28 8.25
CA GLY A 104 3.92 -15.69 8.52
C GLY A 104 4.70 -16.04 7.26
N LEU A 105 4.09 -16.74 6.31
CA LEU A 105 4.74 -17.09 5.04
C LEU A 105 4.96 -15.86 4.17
N LEU A 106 3.97 -14.98 4.10
CA LEU A 106 4.05 -13.74 3.32
C LEU A 106 5.08 -12.77 3.91
N GLN A 107 5.13 -12.63 5.24
CA GLN A 107 6.12 -11.80 5.91
C GLN A 107 7.54 -12.31 5.70
N ASN A 108 7.77 -13.63 5.77
CA ASN A 108 9.08 -14.23 5.46
C ASN A 108 9.54 -13.94 4.03
N LYS A 109 8.61 -13.65 3.12
CA LYS A 109 8.90 -13.17 1.75
C LYS A 109 9.13 -11.67 1.67
N GLY A 110 9.13 -10.97 2.81
CA GLY A 110 9.41 -9.55 2.92
C GLY A 110 8.24 -8.65 2.53
N ILE A 111 7.03 -9.10 2.81
CA ILE A 111 5.85 -8.23 2.89
C ILE A 111 5.99 -7.37 4.14
N ILE A 112 5.81 -6.07 3.97
CA ILE A 112 6.00 -5.08 5.06
C ILE A 112 4.69 -4.69 5.73
N ALA A 113 3.56 -4.87 5.05
CA ALA A 113 2.24 -4.50 5.56
C ALA A 113 1.14 -5.34 4.89
N PHE A 114 0.00 -5.42 5.55
CA PHE A 114 -1.17 -6.14 5.10
C PHE A 114 -2.39 -5.22 5.04
N THR A 115 -3.18 -5.35 3.97
CA THR A 115 -4.39 -4.54 3.76
C THR A 115 -5.31 -5.20 2.74
N ASP A 116 -6.61 -5.02 2.86
CA ASP A 116 -7.55 -5.35 1.77
C ASP A 116 -7.81 -4.14 0.84
N GLY A 117 -6.95 -3.11 0.96
CA GLY A 117 -6.96 -1.93 0.10
C GLY A 117 -8.16 -1.02 0.36
N VAL A 118 -9.13 -1.06 -0.54
CA VAL A 118 -10.35 -0.23 -0.45
C VAL A 118 -11.53 -0.95 0.21
N LYS A 119 -11.34 -2.21 0.58
CA LYS A 119 -12.39 -3.00 1.25
C LYS A 119 -12.17 -3.04 2.75
N THR A 120 -13.26 -3.01 3.50
CA THR A 120 -13.25 -3.14 4.96
C THR A 120 -13.64 -4.56 5.37
N ILE A 121 -12.95 -5.10 6.37
CA ILE A 121 -13.35 -6.36 6.99
C ILE A 121 -14.52 -6.08 7.94
N GLN A 122 -15.73 -6.45 7.53
CA GLN A 122 -16.97 -6.20 8.30
C GLN A 122 -17.15 -7.15 9.49
N ASN A 123 -16.48 -8.31 9.47
CA ASN A 123 -16.56 -9.29 10.56
C ASN A 123 -15.59 -8.96 11.69
N PRO A 124 -16.07 -8.47 12.87
CA PRO A 124 -15.18 -8.07 13.96
C PRO A 124 -14.41 -9.25 14.58
N ARG A 125 -14.97 -10.46 14.55
CA ARG A 125 -14.28 -11.66 15.04
C ARG A 125 -13.09 -12.02 14.16
N LEU A 126 -13.26 -11.93 12.84
CA LEU A 126 -12.16 -12.13 11.90
C LEU A 126 -11.09 -11.06 12.09
N MET A 127 -11.50 -9.79 12.20
CA MET A 127 -10.56 -8.68 12.42
C MET A 127 -9.77 -8.85 13.73
N SER A 128 -10.41 -9.28 14.81
CA SER A 128 -9.73 -9.59 16.08
C SER A 128 -8.66 -10.67 15.91
N ARG A 129 -8.96 -11.73 15.16
CA ARG A 129 -7.97 -12.80 14.86
C ARG A 129 -6.80 -12.27 14.03
N ILE A 130 -7.08 -11.47 13.01
CA ILE A 130 -6.06 -10.82 12.18
C ILE A 130 -5.14 -9.95 13.03
N MET A 131 -5.70 -9.10 13.89
CA MET A 131 -4.94 -8.23 14.78
C MET A 131 -4.03 -9.00 15.75
N ASN A 132 -4.52 -10.09 16.32
CA ASN A 132 -3.72 -10.95 17.19
C ASN A 132 -2.54 -11.58 16.42
N SER A 133 -2.81 -12.15 15.25
CA SER A 133 -1.74 -12.73 14.42
C SER A 133 -0.72 -11.68 13.97
N ALA A 134 -1.17 -10.50 13.61
CA ALA A 134 -0.28 -9.40 13.23
C ALA A 134 0.58 -8.93 14.41
N LYS A 135 0.00 -8.85 15.62
CA LYS A 135 0.73 -8.52 16.84
C LYS A 135 1.85 -9.53 17.12
N ASP A 136 1.54 -10.83 17.03
CA ASP A 136 2.51 -11.90 17.31
C ASP A 136 3.69 -11.88 16.32
N LEU A 137 3.43 -11.47 15.09
CA LEU A 137 4.43 -11.38 14.02
C LEU A 137 5.08 -9.98 13.89
N GLY A 138 4.61 -8.98 14.63
CA GLY A 138 5.04 -7.59 14.46
C GLY A 138 4.70 -6.99 13.10
N SER A 139 3.62 -7.46 12.46
CA SER A 139 3.21 -7.01 11.13
C SER A 139 2.38 -5.74 11.18
N LEU A 140 2.60 -4.83 10.24
CA LEU A 140 1.79 -3.63 10.06
C LEU A 140 0.48 -3.97 9.35
N ILE A 141 -0.63 -3.46 9.88
CA ILE A 141 -1.95 -3.52 9.25
C ILE A 141 -2.38 -2.13 8.81
N MET A 142 -2.86 -2.01 7.57
CA MET A 142 -3.53 -0.82 7.07
C MET A 142 -4.98 -1.17 6.78
N GLN A 143 -5.91 -0.49 7.45
CA GLN A 143 -7.34 -0.74 7.32
C GLN A 143 -8.05 0.47 6.70
N HIS A 144 -8.90 0.21 5.73
CA HIS A 144 -9.92 1.15 5.29
C HIS A 144 -11.09 1.07 6.27
N ALA A 145 -11.22 2.08 7.12
CA ALA A 145 -12.21 2.07 8.20
C ALA A 145 -13.56 2.61 7.69
N GLU A 146 -14.38 1.71 7.19
CA GLU A 146 -15.72 2.02 6.68
C GLU A 146 -16.70 0.93 7.10
N ASP A 147 -17.82 1.32 7.71
CA ASP A 147 -18.94 0.41 7.93
C ASP A 147 -19.84 0.44 6.69
N TYR A 148 -20.02 -0.72 6.07
CA TYR A 148 -20.77 -0.82 4.81
C TYR A 148 -22.23 -0.39 4.95
N GLU A 149 -22.89 -0.77 6.04
CA GLU A 149 -24.32 -0.43 6.23
C GLU A 149 -24.51 1.05 6.55
N LEU A 150 -23.55 1.68 7.23
CA LEU A 150 -23.58 3.12 7.49
C LEU A 150 -23.21 3.95 6.25
N ALA A 151 -22.28 3.46 5.42
CA ALA A 151 -21.80 4.18 4.25
C ALA A 151 -22.62 3.91 2.98
N LYS A 152 -23.45 2.86 2.98
CA LYS A 152 -24.24 2.44 1.82
C LYS A 152 -25.11 3.57 1.30
N ASN A 153 -24.94 3.88 0.01
CA ASN A 153 -25.61 4.99 -0.69
C ASN A 153 -25.30 6.38 -0.12
N GLY A 154 -24.29 6.52 0.75
CA GLY A 154 -23.85 7.81 1.25
C GLY A 154 -23.26 8.69 0.15
N MET A 155 -23.71 9.92 0.06
CA MET A 155 -23.24 10.92 -0.93
C MET A 155 -22.41 12.02 -0.28
N ILE A 156 -22.63 12.27 1.02
CA ILE A 156 -21.97 13.32 1.79
C ILE A 156 -21.93 12.94 3.28
N ASN A 157 -20.92 13.44 3.99
CA ASN A 157 -20.87 13.26 5.44
C ASN A 157 -22.06 13.93 6.14
N SER A 158 -22.61 13.28 7.17
CA SER A 158 -23.69 13.83 8.01
C SER A 158 -23.29 15.20 8.60
N GLY A 159 -24.17 16.17 8.51
CA GLY A 159 -23.93 17.50 9.02
C GLY A 159 -24.94 18.53 8.54
N ILE A 160 -24.75 19.80 8.95
CA ILE A 160 -25.67 20.90 8.63
C ILE A 160 -25.89 21.05 7.11
N ILE A 161 -24.83 20.85 6.30
CA ILE A 161 -24.94 20.97 4.85
C ILE A 161 -25.76 19.82 4.26
N ALA A 162 -25.49 18.58 4.69
CA ALA A 162 -26.27 17.41 4.26
C ALA A 162 -27.78 17.59 4.59
N SER A 163 -28.07 18.00 5.82
CA SER A 163 -29.47 18.28 6.25
C SER A 163 -30.13 19.39 5.42
N LYS A 164 -29.40 20.44 5.07
CA LYS A 164 -29.92 21.51 4.20
C LYS A 164 -30.19 21.07 2.76
N LEU A 165 -29.44 20.10 2.27
CA LEU A 165 -29.56 19.54 0.92
C LEU A 165 -30.55 18.38 0.85
N GLY A 166 -31.05 17.88 1.98
CA GLY A 166 -31.95 16.72 2.05
C GLY A 166 -31.25 15.40 1.72
N LEU A 167 -29.96 15.29 2.04
CA LEU A 167 -29.11 14.13 1.79
C LEU A 167 -28.70 13.44 3.10
#